data_2c93bbbe2a1941103a25b9852864608b
#
_entry.id   2c93bbbe2a1941103a25b9852864608b
#
_cell.length_a   1.000
_cell.length_b   1.000
_cell.length_c   1.000
_cell.angle_alpha   90.00
_cell.angle_beta   90.00
_cell.angle_gamma   90.00
#
_symmetry.space_group_name_H-M   'P 1'
#
loop_
_entity.id
_entity.type
_entity.pdbx_description
1 polymer ?
#
loop_
_entity_poly.entity_id
_entity_poly.type
_entity_poly.pdbx_seq_one_letter_code
_entity_poly.pdbx_strand_id
1 'polypeptide(L)'
;DMIATGGLGLSDKVIEQIRCAYERRGIIILTDPDGPGNHIRQKLTRLFPDALQAFVPKAEASTSTDVGIEDASPESIRRALANAHALTCTLEETFTMGDLIRAGMAGGKGAAARREKAAEKLHIGYGNARSFLKKLNHFNVTREDWERTISEMEDTNA
;
A
#
# COMPACT_ATOMS: atom_id res chain seq x y z
N ASP A 1 -12.04 -13.62 -9.49
CA ASP A 1 -11.05 -14.14 -10.44
C ASP A 1 -9.71 -13.46 -10.21
N MET A 2 -8.63 -14.19 -10.46
CA MET A 2 -7.26 -13.71 -10.29
C MET A 2 -6.53 -13.76 -11.64
N ILE A 3 -5.75 -12.71 -11.92
CA ILE A 3 -4.84 -12.64 -13.05
C ILE A 3 -3.42 -12.55 -12.51
N ALA A 4 -2.63 -13.60 -12.67
CA ALA A 4 -1.22 -13.61 -12.26
C ALA A 4 -0.36 -12.90 -13.30
N THR A 5 0.52 -12.00 -12.85
CA THR A 5 1.36 -11.19 -13.75
C THR A 5 2.64 -11.91 -14.21
N GLY A 6 3.05 -12.96 -13.50
CA GLY A 6 4.28 -13.71 -13.82
C GLY A 6 5.57 -12.94 -13.55
N GLY A 7 5.55 -11.97 -12.62
CA GLY A 7 6.70 -11.16 -12.25
C GLY A 7 6.86 -9.89 -13.09
N LEU A 8 8.08 -9.35 -13.17
CA LEU A 8 8.40 -8.05 -13.79
C LEU A 8 8.11 -7.99 -15.30
N GLY A 9 8.05 -9.15 -15.97
CA GLY A 9 7.83 -9.28 -17.41
C GLY A 9 6.37 -9.27 -17.81
N LEU A 10 5.57 -8.26 -17.40
CA LEU A 10 4.19 -8.10 -17.85
C LEU A 10 4.10 -8.20 -19.38
N SER A 11 3.60 -9.32 -19.89
CA SER A 11 3.40 -9.50 -21.32
C SER A 11 2.18 -8.72 -21.82
N ASP A 12 2.18 -8.37 -23.11
CA ASP A 12 1.05 -7.64 -23.71
C ASP A 12 -0.26 -8.42 -23.58
N LYS A 13 -0.19 -9.76 -23.66
CA LYS A 13 -1.34 -10.64 -23.44
C LYS A 13 -1.93 -10.51 -22.02
N VAL A 14 -1.08 -10.44 -21.01
CA VAL A 14 -1.52 -10.25 -19.61
C VAL A 14 -2.10 -8.86 -19.42
N ILE A 15 -1.46 -7.84 -19.98
CA ILE A 15 -1.96 -6.45 -19.94
C ILE A 15 -3.34 -6.37 -20.57
N GLU A 16 -3.57 -7.03 -21.70
CA GLU A 16 -4.88 -7.02 -22.38
C GLU A 16 -5.96 -7.74 -21.56
N GLN A 17 -5.62 -8.86 -20.91
CA GLN A 17 -6.54 -9.54 -19.98
C GLN A 17 -6.93 -8.63 -18.81
N ILE A 18 -5.94 -7.92 -18.23
CA ILE A 18 -6.18 -6.97 -17.15
C ILE A 18 -7.06 -5.82 -17.63
N ARG A 19 -6.82 -5.28 -18.84
CA ARG A 19 -7.61 -4.21 -19.45
C ARG A 19 -9.07 -4.62 -19.59
N CYS A 20 -9.33 -5.81 -20.11
CA CYS A 20 -10.68 -6.34 -20.26
C CYS A 20 -11.42 -6.46 -18.90
N ALA A 21 -10.72 -6.90 -17.86
CA ALA A 21 -11.29 -6.96 -16.52
C ALA A 21 -11.53 -5.57 -15.92
N TYR A 22 -10.57 -4.65 -16.09
CA TYR A 22 -10.64 -3.27 -15.64
C TYR A 22 -11.86 -2.53 -16.21
N GLU A 23 -12.08 -2.62 -17.52
CA GLU A 23 -13.20 -1.95 -18.21
C GLU A 23 -14.57 -2.53 -17.83
N ARG A 24 -14.64 -3.82 -17.52
CA ARG A 24 -15.91 -4.49 -17.24
C ARG A 24 -16.36 -4.41 -15.78
N ARG A 25 -15.42 -4.48 -14.83
CA ARG A 25 -15.75 -4.65 -13.40
C ARG A 25 -14.76 -3.97 -12.45
N GLY A 26 -13.75 -3.30 -12.97
CA GLY A 26 -12.64 -2.80 -12.16
C GLY A 26 -11.70 -3.92 -11.74
N ILE A 27 -10.57 -3.52 -11.17
CA ILE A 27 -9.54 -4.44 -10.67
C ILE A 27 -9.01 -3.97 -9.31
N ILE A 28 -8.46 -4.91 -8.56
CA ILE A 28 -7.68 -4.66 -7.35
C ILE A 28 -6.24 -5.10 -7.63
N ILE A 29 -5.28 -4.22 -7.40
CA ILE A 29 -3.85 -4.51 -7.52
C ILE A 29 -3.34 -4.97 -6.16
N LEU A 30 -2.84 -6.20 -6.10
CA LEU A 30 -2.19 -6.81 -4.96
C LEU A 30 -0.83 -7.35 -5.41
N THR A 31 0.26 -6.87 -4.81
CA THR A 31 1.64 -7.28 -5.15
C THR A 31 2.44 -7.51 -3.87
N ASP A 32 3.54 -8.22 -3.99
CA ASP A 32 4.46 -8.47 -2.89
C ASP A 32 4.92 -7.17 -2.23
N PRO A 33 5.08 -7.14 -0.89
CA PRO A 33 5.51 -5.97 -0.15
C PRO A 33 7.03 -5.76 -0.22
N ASP A 34 7.58 -5.80 -1.43
CA ASP A 34 9.00 -5.67 -1.74
C ASP A 34 9.27 -4.66 -2.87
N GLY A 35 10.54 -4.51 -3.27
CA GLY A 35 10.96 -3.61 -4.34
C GLY A 35 10.38 -3.99 -5.71
N PRO A 36 10.56 -5.24 -6.18
CA PRO A 36 9.96 -5.75 -7.41
C PRO A 36 8.44 -5.59 -7.45
N GLY A 37 7.72 -5.99 -6.39
CA GLY A 37 6.28 -5.84 -6.28
C GLY A 37 5.82 -4.39 -6.39
N ASN A 38 6.54 -3.45 -5.78
CA ASN A 38 6.26 -2.02 -5.94
C ASN A 38 6.48 -1.52 -7.38
N HIS A 39 7.45 -2.05 -8.12
CA HIS A 39 7.65 -1.72 -9.54
C HIS A 39 6.49 -2.17 -10.41
N ILE A 40 6.02 -3.41 -10.20
CA ILE A 40 4.84 -3.97 -10.90
C ILE A 40 3.62 -3.10 -10.59
N ARG A 41 3.38 -2.78 -9.32
CA ARG A 41 2.29 -1.93 -8.87
C ARG A 41 2.31 -0.57 -9.57
N GLN A 42 3.45 0.12 -9.59
CA GLN A 42 3.58 1.41 -10.25
C GLN A 42 3.27 1.34 -11.74
N LYS A 43 3.73 0.30 -12.43
CA LYS A 43 3.44 0.09 -13.85
C LYS A 43 1.95 -0.13 -14.09
N LEU A 44 1.30 -0.99 -13.30
CA LEU A 44 -0.13 -1.25 -13.39
C LEU A 44 -0.97 -0.03 -13.06
N THR A 45 -0.59 0.74 -12.03
CA THR A 45 -1.27 1.97 -11.65
C THR A 45 -1.24 3.04 -12.75
N ARG A 46 -0.14 3.14 -13.51
CA ARG A 46 -0.06 4.07 -14.66
C ARG A 46 -0.98 3.65 -15.81
N LEU A 47 -1.16 2.33 -16.02
CA LEU A 47 -2.01 1.80 -17.08
C LEU A 47 -3.50 1.80 -16.68
N PHE A 48 -3.78 1.64 -15.39
CA PHE A 48 -5.12 1.47 -14.81
C PHE A 48 -5.29 2.37 -13.58
N PRO A 49 -5.47 3.68 -13.75
CA PRO A 49 -5.42 4.66 -12.67
C PRO A 49 -6.55 4.50 -11.64
N ASP A 50 -7.71 3.99 -12.03
CA ASP A 50 -8.85 3.77 -11.12
C ASP A 50 -8.82 2.41 -10.41
N ALA A 51 -7.75 1.64 -10.61
CA ALA A 51 -7.59 0.36 -9.91
C ALA A 51 -7.48 0.54 -8.40
N LEU A 52 -8.22 -0.26 -7.65
CA LEU A 52 -8.07 -0.30 -6.20
C LEU A 52 -6.71 -0.90 -5.82
N GLN A 53 -6.16 -0.42 -4.72
CA GLN A 53 -4.85 -0.83 -4.21
C GLN A 53 -5.01 -1.58 -2.90
N ALA A 54 -4.59 -2.84 -2.86
CA ALA A 54 -4.54 -3.65 -1.64
C ALA A 54 -3.09 -3.90 -1.20
N PHE A 55 -2.88 -3.97 0.12
CA PHE A 55 -1.56 -4.14 0.71
C PHE A 55 -1.58 -5.19 1.82
N VAL A 56 -0.68 -6.16 1.73
CA VAL A 56 -0.37 -7.07 2.83
C VAL A 56 0.83 -6.52 3.58
N PRO A 57 0.79 -6.43 4.92
CA PRO A 57 1.96 -6.04 5.71
C PRO A 57 3.14 -6.97 5.46
N LYS A 58 4.36 -6.41 5.36
CA LYS A 58 5.56 -7.20 5.10
C LYS A 58 5.77 -8.30 6.14
N ALA A 59 5.49 -8.01 7.41
CA ALA A 59 5.60 -9.00 8.49
C ALA A 59 4.65 -10.21 8.32
N GLU A 60 3.54 -10.05 7.61
CA GLU A 60 2.56 -11.11 7.34
C GLU A 60 2.80 -11.85 6.01
N ALA A 61 3.74 -11.36 5.19
CA ALA A 61 4.12 -11.92 3.90
C ALA A 61 5.62 -12.26 3.85
N SER A 62 6.25 -12.54 4.99
CA SER A 62 7.68 -12.82 5.08
C SER A 62 7.92 -14.13 5.80
N THR A 63 8.78 -14.96 5.22
CA THR A 63 9.43 -16.09 5.88
C THR A 63 10.86 -15.72 6.30
N SER A 64 11.60 -16.66 6.86
CA SER A 64 13.02 -16.45 7.21
C SER A 64 13.92 -16.23 5.98
N THR A 65 13.45 -16.54 4.78
CA THR A 65 14.24 -16.56 3.55
C THR A 65 13.63 -15.76 2.40
N ASP A 66 12.34 -15.45 2.45
CA ASP A 66 11.63 -14.80 1.32
C ASP A 66 10.52 -13.86 1.77
N VAL A 67 10.08 -12.99 0.84
CA VAL A 67 8.98 -12.05 1.04
C VAL A 67 8.04 -12.14 -0.15
N GLY A 68 6.91 -12.79 0.04
CA GLY A 68 5.92 -12.99 -1.01
C GLY A 68 4.49 -13.13 -0.48
N ILE A 69 3.52 -12.78 -1.29
CA ILE A 69 2.09 -12.93 -0.95
C ILE A 69 1.71 -14.40 -0.75
N GLU A 70 2.41 -15.32 -1.39
CA GLU A 70 2.23 -16.77 -1.22
C GLU A 70 2.45 -17.24 0.22
N ASP A 71 3.25 -16.50 1.00
CA ASP A 71 3.51 -16.79 2.41
C ASP A 71 2.48 -16.15 3.35
N ALA A 72 1.62 -15.27 2.84
CA ALA A 72 0.60 -14.62 3.64
C ALA A 72 -0.58 -15.54 3.95
N SER A 73 -1.13 -15.42 5.17
CA SER A 73 -2.32 -16.17 5.53
C SER A 73 -3.54 -15.76 4.69
N PRO A 74 -4.50 -16.67 4.45
CA PRO A 74 -5.76 -16.32 3.78
C PRO A 74 -6.50 -15.15 4.46
N GLU A 75 -6.40 -15.04 5.78
CA GLU A 75 -7.00 -13.95 6.57
C GLU A 75 -6.33 -12.61 6.25
N SER A 76 -5.00 -12.57 6.15
CA SER A 76 -4.24 -11.38 5.79
C SER A 76 -4.61 -10.90 4.40
N ILE A 77 -4.73 -11.81 3.44
CA ILE A 77 -5.14 -11.49 2.07
C ILE A 77 -6.57 -10.95 2.04
N ARG A 78 -7.52 -11.60 2.73
CA ARG A 78 -8.92 -11.13 2.80
C ARG A 78 -9.01 -9.74 3.42
N ARG A 79 -8.27 -9.48 4.49
CA ARG A 79 -8.19 -8.17 5.15
C ARG A 79 -7.62 -7.12 4.21
N ALA A 80 -6.55 -7.43 3.48
CA ALA A 80 -5.96 -6.53 2.49
C ALA A 80 -6.95 -6.17 1.37
N LEU A 81 -7.68 -7.14 0.85
CA LEU A 81 -8.68 -6.93 -0.19
C LEU A 81 -9.90 -6.13 0.32
N ALA A 82 -10.35 -6.39 1.56
CA ALA A 82 -11.46 -5.65 2.17
C ALA A 82 -11.11 -4.17 2.43
N ASN A 83 -9.84 -3.86 2.64
CA ASN A 83 -9.34 -2.50 2.87
C ASN A 83 -8.66 -1.90 1.62
N ALA A 84 -9.00 -2.37 0.43
CA ALA A 84 -8.44 -1.82 -0.80
C ALA A 84 -8.90 -0.37 -1.01
N HIS A 85 -7.94 0.51 -1.34
CA HIS A 85 -8.15 1.95 -1.53
C HIS A 85 -8.14 2.33 -3.00
N ALA A 86 -9.06 3.23 -3.39
CA ALA A 86 -8.95 3.95 -4.66
C ALA A 86 -7.86 5.02 -4.57
N LEU A 87 -7.14 5.24 -5.69
CA LEU A 87 -6.32 6.43 -5.83
C LEU A 87 -7.25 7.63 -6.03
N THR A 88 -7.22 8.56 -5.09
CA THR A 88 -7.93 9.84 -5.26
C THR A 88 -6.99 10.84 -5.91
N CYS A 89 -7.43 11.40 -7.02
CA CYS A 89 -6.78 12.55 -7.65
C CYS A 89 -7.24 13.82 -6.91
N THR A 90 -6.86 13.97 -5.64
CA THR A 90 -7.12 15.21 -4.91
C THR A 90 -5.99 16.19 -5.17
N LEU A 91 -6.35 17.38 -5.64
CA LEU A 91 -5.44 18.51 -5.85
C LEU A 91 -4.99 19.14 -4.51
N GLU A 92 -5.58 18.75 -3.39
CA GLU A 92 -5.27 19.28 -2.07
C GLU A 92 -4.39 18.30 -1.28
N GLU A 93 -3.18 18.74 -0.95
CA GLU A 93 -2.29 18.02 -0.04
C GLU A 93 -2.80 18.14 1.39
N THR A 94 -3.50 17.12 1.87
CA THR A 94 -4.01 17.03 3.25
C THR A 94 -2.86 16.92 4.26
N PHE A 95 -1.77 16.24 3.88
CA PHE A 95 -0.59 15.99 4.70
C PHE A 95 0.67 16.58 4.09
N THR A 96 1.57 17.03 4.95
CA THR A 96 2.86 17.61 4.61
C THR A 96 4.01 16.80 5.22
N MET A 97 5.24 17.04 4.77
CA MET A 97 6.43 16.45 5.39
C MET A 97 6.58 16.88 6.87
N GLY A 98 6.11 18.08 7.20
CA GLY A 98 6.06 18.57 8.58
C GLY A 98 5.19 17.70 9.50
N ASP A 99 4.08 17.17 8.99
CA ASP A 99 3.22 16.26 9.76
C ASP A 99 3.97 14.96 10.09
N LEU A 100 4.70 14.40 9.11
CA LEU A 100 5.53 13.20 9.31
C LEU A 100 6.67 13.43 10.33
N ILE A 101 7.31 14.60 10.30
CA ILE A 101 8.38 14.95 11.24
C ILE A 101 7.79 15.06 12.66
N ARG A 102 6.67 15.77 12.84
CA ARG A 102 5.99 15.91 14.15
C ARG A 102 5.55 14.54 14.71
N ALA A 103 5.11 13.64 13.87
CA ALA A 103 4.74 12.29 14.26
C ALA A 103 5.94 11.33 14.45
N GLY A 104 7.18 11.80 14.31
CA GLY A 104 8.38 10.97 14.42
C GLY A 104 8.54 9.93 13.30
N MET A 105 7.91 10.18 12.14
CA MET A 105 7.91 9.29 10.99
C MET A 105 8.89 9.72 9.89
N ALA A 106 9.62 10.83 10.10
CA ALA A 106 10.70 11.30 9.24
C ALA A 106 11.84 11.93 10.06
N GLY A 107 13.07 11.83 9.58
CA GLY A 107 14.24 12.56 10.12
C GLY A 107 14.90 11.99 11.37
N GLY A 108 14.49 10.84 11.90
CA GLY A 108 15.05 10.32 13.15
C GLY A 108 15.26 8.78 13.17
N LYS A 109 15.98 8.31 14.21
CA LYS A 109 16.07 6.88 14.51
C LYS A 109 14.68 6.34 14.83
N GLY A 110 14.32 5.18 14.28
CA GLY A 110 13.00 4.56 14.48
C GLY A 110 11.89 5.09 13.55
N ALA A 111 12.13 6.17 12.77
CA ALA A 111 11.14 6.72 11.88
C ALA A 111 10.62 5.71 10.82
N ALA A 112 11.47 4.82 10.35
CA ALA A 112 11.08 3.76 9.42
C ALA A 112 10.12 2.77 10.05
N ALA A 113 10.42 2.26 11.24
CA ALA A 113 9.56 1.33 11.96
C ALA A 113 8.22 1.97 12.35
N ARG A 114 8.24 3.27 12.72
CA ARG A 114 7.03 4.03 13.05
C ARG A 114 6.13 4.22 11.82
N ARG A 115 6.71 4.48 10.64
CA ARG A 115 5.97 4.51 9.36
C ARG A 115 5.39 3.14 8.99
N GLU A 116 6.15 2.07 9.22
CA GLU A 116 5.68 0.71 8.92
C GLU A 116 4.43 0.36 9.73
N LYS A 117 4.44 0.63 11.03
CA LYS A 117 3.26 0.46 11.91
C LYS A 117 2.07 1.30 11.46
N ALA A 118 2.30 2.58 11.12
CA ALA A 118 1.24 3.46 10.64
C ALA A 118 0.69 3.01 9.28
N ALA A 119 1.57 2.58 8.37
CA ALA A 119 1.18 2.07 7.06
C ALA A 119 0.33 0.80 7.17
N GLU A 120 0.65 -0.08 8.12
CA GLU A 120 -0.13 -1.27 8.43
C GLU A 120 -1.53 -0.92 8.92
N LYS A 121 -1.64 -0.03 9.93
CA LYS A 121 -2.93 0.40 10.49
C LYS A 121 -3.81 1.13 9.47
N LEU A 122 -3.21 1.93 8.60
CA LEU A 122 -3.89 2.69 7.55
C LEU A 122 -4.10 1.87 6.26
N HIS A 123 -3.58 0.65 6.17
CA HIS A 123 -3.66 -0.23 4.99
C HIS A 123 -3.15 0.40 3.68
N ILE A 124 -2.13 1.27 3.77
CA ILE A 124 -1.58 1.99 2.60
C ILE A 124 -0.22 1.48 2.13
N GLY A 125 0.27 0.42 2.78
CA GLY A 125 1.51 -0.25 2.43
C GLY A 125 2.78 0.54 2.76
N TYR A 126 3.86 -0.18 2.89
CA TYR A 126 5.20 0.29 3.25
C TYR A 126 5.76 1.32 2.25
N GLY A 127 6.66 2.19 2.76
CA GLY A 127 7.40 3.15 1.93
C GLY A 127 8.39 4.01 2.73
N ASN A 128 9.34 4.64 2.02
CA ASN A 128 10.13 5.71 2.61
C ASN A 128 9.26 6.94 2.92
N ALA A 129 9.78 7.96 3.63
CA ALA A 129 9.01 9.12 4.06
C ALA A 129 8.28 9.82 2.89
N ARG A 130 8.95 9.99 1.74
CA ARG A 130 8.37 10.61 0.55
C ARG A 130 7.24 9.77 -0.06
N SER A 131 7.47 8.46 -0.17
CA SER A 131 6.47 7.52 -0.69
C SER A 131 5.27 7.41 0.25
N PHE A 132 5.51 7.38 1.55
CA PHE A 132 4.47 7.33 2.56
C PHE A 132 3.59 8.59 2.54
N LEU A 133 4.21 9.78 2.45
CA LEU A 133 3.48 11.04 2.30
C LEU A 133 2.58 11.05 1.06
N LYS A 134 3.10 10.59 -0.08
CA LYS A 134 2.29 10.45 -1.30
C LYS A 134 1.10 9.52 -1.08
N LYS A 135 1.30 8.38 -0.40
CA LYS A 135 0.23 7.43 -0.10
C LYS A 135 -0.83 8.02 0.81
N LEU A 136 -0.45 8.75 1.87
CA LEU A 136 -1.39 9.45 2.74
C LEU A 136 -2.33 10.37 1.94
N ASN A 137 -1.77 11.15 1.03
CA ASN A 137 -2.55 12.08 0.22
C ASN A 137 -3.35 11.39 -0.91
N HIS A 138 -2.79 10.34 -1.53
CA HIS A 138 -3.42 9.67 -2.67
C HIS A 138 -4.48 8.64 -2.28
N PHE A 139 -4.40 8.05 -1.09
CA PHE A 139 -5.38 7.06 -0.62
C PHE A 139 -6.49 7.66 0.25
N ASN A 140 -6.67 8.96 0.18
CA ASN A 140 -7.74 9.68 0.88
C ASN A 140 -7.79 9.39 2.39
N VAL A 141 -6.62 9.25 3.01
CA VAL A 141 -6.52 9.16 4.47
C VAL A 141 -7.02 10.47 5.06
N THR A 142 -7.97 10.40 5.98
CA THR A 142 -8.50 11.58 6.65
C THR A 142 -7.59 12.03 7.80
N ARG A 143 -7.71 13.30 8.23
CA ARG A 143 -7.03 13.77 9.45
C ARG A 143 -7.48 12.99 10.69
N GLU A 144 -8.72 12.60 10.76
CA GLU A 144 -9.28 11.78 11.85
C GLU A 144 -8.64 10.39 11.89
N ASP A 145 -8.52 9.70 10.74
CA ASP A 145 -7.84 8.40 10.66
C ASP A 145 -6.37 8.49 11.08
N TRP A 146 -5.71 9.57 10.67
CA TRP A 146 -4.33 9.86 11.05
C TRP A 146 -4.18 10.03 12.56
N GLU A 147 -4.99 10.90 13.18
CA GLU A 147 -4.92 11.21 14.61
C GLU A 147 -5.24 9.96 15.45
N ARG A 148 -6.25 9.19 15.05
CA ARG A 148 -6.57 7.89 15.66
C ARG A 148 -5.38 6.94 15.58
N THR A 149 -4.75 6.83 14.42
CA THR A 149 -3.58 5.96 14.22
C THR A 149 -2.41 6.37 15.11
N ILE A 150 -2.11 7.66 15.23
CA ILE A 150 -1.05 8.16 16.12
C ILE A 150 -1.35 7.82 17.56
N SER A 151 -2.58 8.09 18.05
CA SER A 151 -2.99 7.81 19.43
C SER A 151 -2.84 6.31 19.77
N GLU A 152 -3.34 5.42 18.92
CA GLU A 152 -3.23 3.97 19.10
C GLU A 152 -1.77 3.46 19.12
N MET A 153 -0.88 4.12 18.36
CA MET A 153 0.54 3.77 18.35
C MET A 153 1.27 4.23 19.61
N GLU A 154 0.79 5.29 20.26
CA GLU A 154 1.33 5.79 21.54
C GLU A 154 0.89 4.93 22.70
N ASP A 155 -0.38 4.53 22.75
CA ASP A 155 -0.94 3.66 23.78
C ASP A 155 -0.27 2.26 23.79
N THR A 156 0.15 1.77 22.64
CA THR A 156 0.84 0.47 22.52
C THR A 156 2.29 0.51 23.04
N ASN A 157 2.88 1.70 23.21
CA ASN A 157 4.25 1.87 23.71
C ASN A 157 4.30 2.32 25.19
N ALA A 158 3.14 2.51 25.83
CA ALA A 158 2.99 2.78 27.26
C ALA A 158 2.85 1.46 28.05
#